data_1eea362a6eab8a8402862e200eecd1e6
#
_entry.id   1eea362a6eab8a8402862e200eecd1e6
#
_cell.length_a   1.000
_cell.length_b   1.000
_cell.length_c   1.000
_cell.angle_alpha   90.00
_cell.angle_beta   90.00
_cell.angle_gamma   90.00
#
_symmetry.space_group_name_H-M   'P 1'
#
loop_
_entity.id
_entity.type
_entity.pdbx_description
1 polymer ?
#
loop_
_entity_poly.entity_id
_entity_poly.type
_entity_poly.pdbx_seq_one_letter_code
_entity_poly.pdbx_strand_id
1 'polypeptide(L)'
;MLMRIMIVLNRIARGGGENVAVQLANQFSRMGHTVFFVSNKERNNISDFYPIEEKVQILPCFRHYFPLKIFSLRRAIKKENPDIIIGVMPDSTFYTYLAAFGLHKKIISSDHSSFEKNPYSQRHLFPYLLKFYFNAVYDCVTVLTKTDHDIVEKKFRKTVVMPNPLSITPAETLNPNRKKRILAAGRLNIWHCKGFDILIKAWARIQEKYPDWTVEIAGEGDKGREYLESLIAENHLENRVILSGFHLNIKDFFNDSEIFVLSSRYEGFGMVLIEAMSQGAACIACDYKGRQREIIQDDSQGLCVESENEDALANALSRMIEDEEYRKLVQENGWKRSHDFTPDKIGDNWTRLFKELLNK
;
A
#
# COMPACT_ATOMS: atom_id res chain seq x y z
N MET A 1 15.45 18.93 14.34
CA MET A 1 16.41 19.35 13.28
C MET A 1 15.64 19.44 11.97
N LEU A 2 15.64 20.59 11.31
CA LEU A 2 15.04 20.77 9.99
C LEU A 2 16.01 20.29 8.91
N MET A 3 15.51 19.55 7.93
CA MET A 3 16.30 18.90 6.88
C MET A 3 15.79 19.30 5.50
N ARG A 4 16.65 19.19 4.50
CA ARG A 4 16.32 19.32 3.09
C ARG A 4 16.19 17.91 2.51
N ILE A 5 14.97 17.50 2.19
CA ILE A 5 14.65 16.13 1.75
C ILE A 5 14.23 16.16 0.29
N MET A 6 14.82 15.31 -0.53
CA MET A 6 14.43 15.15 -1.93
C MET A 6 13.81 13.78 -2.14
N ILE A 7 12.55 13.75 -2.59
CA ILE A 7 11.86 12.52 -2.98
C ILE A 7 11.88 12.43 -4.50
N VAL A 8 12.35 11.32 -5.02
CA VAL A 8 12.52 11.11 -6.46
C VAL A 8 11.61 9.98 -6.93
N LEU A 9 10.69 10.31 -7.82
CA LEU A 9 9.76 9.38 -8.45
C LEU A 9 9.74 9.60 -9.97
N ASN A 10 10.25 8.64 -10.72
CA ASN A 10 10.44 8.78 -12.17
C ASN A 10 9.13 9.06 -12.93
N ARG A 11 8.03 8.44 -12.53
CA ARG A 11 6.73 8.58 -13.19
C ARG A 11 5.61 8.62 -12.17
N ILE A 12 4.69 9.57 -12.33
CA ILE A 12 3.43 9.61 -11.59
C ILE A 12 2.32 9.00 -12.44
N ALA A 13 1.63 8.02 -11.87
CA ALA A 13 0.44 7.38 -12.39
C ALA A 13 -0.53 7.11 -11.21
N ARG A 14 -1.66 6.45 -11.45
CA ARG A 14 -2.55 6.00 -10.37
C ARG A 14 -2.06 4.66 -9.82
N GLY A 15 -1.31 4.70 -8.72
CA GLY A 15 -0.76 3.51 -8.05
C GLY A 15 -0.45 3.74 -6.58
N GLY A 16 -0.29 2.65 -5.82
CA GLY A 16 -0.07 2.72 -4.37
C GLY A 16 1.26 3.37 -3.99
N GLY A 17 2.35 3.04 -4.69
CA GLY A 17 3.67 3.60 -4.41
C GLY A 17 3.77 5.10 -4.70
N GLU A 18 3.10 5.56 -5.76
CA GLU A 18 3.02 6.98 -6.11
C GLU A 18 2.23 7.77 -5.07
N ASN A 19 1.12 7.21 -4.59
CA ASN A 19 0.35 7.79 -3.50
C ASN A 19 1.20 7.94 -2.24
N VAL A 20 1.91 6.88 -1.86
CA VAL A 20 2.81 6.91 -0.68
C VAL A 20 3.90 7.97 -0.83
N ALA A 21 4.51 8.11 -2.02
CA ALA A 21 5.54 9.13 -2.25
C ALA A 21 5.00 10.55 -2.03
N VAL A 22 3.78 10.84 -2.50
CA VAL A 22 3.13 12.15 -2.29
C VAL A 22 2.76 12.35 -0.81
N GLN A 23 2.24 11.34 -0.15
CA GLN A 23 1.92 11.41 1.28
C GLN A 23 3.15 11.66 2.14
N LEU A 24 4.27 11.00 1.87
CA LEU A 24 5.54 11.24 2.55
C LEU A 24 6.03 12.67 2.31
N ALA A 25 5.92 13.17 1.07
CA ALA A 25 6.29 14.55 0.76
C ALA A 25 5.46 15.55 1.56
N ASN A 26 4.15 15.35 1.61
CA ASN A 26 3.23 16.17 2.38
C ASN A 26 3.56 16.10 3.88
N GLN A 27 3.75 14.89 4.41
CA GLN A 27 4.04 14.70 5.83
C GLN A 27 5.35 15.36 6.24
N PHE A 28 6.43 15.19 5.49
CA PHE A 28 7.71 15.87 5.80
C PHE A 28 7.59 17.39 5.70
N SER A 29 6.76 17.90 4.77
CA SER A 29 6.47 19.32 4.67
C SER A 29 5.72 19.84 5.90
N ARG A 30 4.72 19.11 6.41
CA ARG A 30 3.99 19.45 7.66
C ARG A 30 4.89 19.40 8.88
N MET A 31 5.88 18.51 8.93
CA MET A 31 6.90 18.44 9.98
C MET A 31 7.94 19.58 9.90
N GLY A 32 7.80 20.49 8.91
CA GLY A 32 8.64 21.68 8.75
C GLY A 32 9.89 21.46 7.92
N HIS A 33 10.12 20.29 7.34
CA HIS A 33 11.24 20.05 6.45
C HIS A 33 11.09 20.81 5.12
N THR A 34 12.21 21.16 4.48
CA THR A 34 12.20 21.63 3.09
C THR A 34 12.14 20.42 2.16
N VAL A 35 11.05 20.27 1.44
CA VAL A 35 10.80 19.09 0.62
C VAL A 35 10.82 19.40 -0.87
N PHE A 36 11.63 18.65 -1.62
CA PHE A 36 11.71 18.68 -3.08
C PHE A 36 11.12 17.38 -3.62
N PHE A 37 10.13 17.49 -4.47
CA PHE A 37 9.52 16.34 -5.12
C PHE A 37 9.89 16.32 -6.60
N VAL A 38 10.69 15.36 -6.99
CA VAL A 38 11.18 15.19 -8.37
C VAL A 38 10.31 14.19 -9.11
N SER A 39 9.75 14.61 -10.25
CA SER A 39 8.93 13.73 -11.09
C SER A 39 9.01 14.10 -12.58
N ASN A 40 8.20 13.42 -13.40
CA ASN A 40 7.99 13.74 -14.81
C ASN A 40 6.87 14.77 -15.03
N LYS A 41 6.15 15.18 -13.99
CA LYS A 41 4.98 16.04 -14.07
C LYS A 41 5.14 17.32 -13.25
N GLU A 42 4.43 18.37 -13.64
CA GLU A 42 4.24 19.60 -12.87
C GLU A 42 3.16 19.43 -11.80
N ARG A 43 3.05 20.42 -10.92
CA ARG A 43 2.12 20.42 -9.79
C ARG A 43 0.69 20.08 -10.18
N ASN A 44 0.11 20.82 -11.12
CA ASN A 44 -1.30 20.62 -11.52
C ASN A 44 -1.57 19.17 -11.95
N ASN A 45 -0.68 18.61 -12.77
CA ASN A 45 -0.81 17.24 -13.24
C ASN A 45 -0.55 16.18 -12.14
N ILE A 46 0.08 16.53 -11.02
CA ILE A 46 0.21 15.66 -9.83
C ILE A 46 -1.08 15.75 -9.03
N SER A 47 -1.59 16.96 -8.82
CA SER A 47 -2.83 17.23 -8.07
C SER A 47 -4.06 16.57 -8.68
N ASP A 48 -4.06 16.31 -10.01
CA ASP A 48 -5.10 15.53 -10.69
C ASP A 48 -5.18 14.06 -10.20
N PHE A 49 -4.11 13.56 -9.58
CA PHE A 49 -4.03 12.19 -9.05
C PHE A 49 -4.02 12.17 -7.52
N TYR A 50 -3.24 13.04 -6.90
CA TYR A 50 -3.01 13.08 -5.47
C TYR A 50 -2.86 14.52 -4.98
N PRO A 51 -3.56 14.95 -3.91
CA PRO A 51 -3.37 16.27 -3.33
C PRO A 51 -1.94 16.42 -2.81
N ILE A 52 -1.27 17.49 -3.24
CA ILE A 52 0.10 17.80 -2.82
C ILE A 52 0.17 19.18 -2.16
N GLU A 53 0.82 19.26 -0.99
CA GLU A 53 0.97 20.47 -0.20
C GLU A 53 1.67 21.59 -0.99
N GLU A 54 1.20 22.83 -0.83
CA GLU A 54 1.76 23.99 -1.55
C GLU A 54 3.25 24.23 -1.26
N LYS A 55 3.67 23.95 -0.04
CA LYS A 55 5.08 24.11 0.41
C LYS A 55 6.04 23.09 -0.19
N VAL A 56 5.54 21.97 -0.74
CA VAL A 56 6.39 20.98 -1.43
C VAL A 56 6.86 21.56 -2.76
N GLN A 57 8.15 21.62 -2.99
CA GLN A 57 8.72 22.16 -4.24
C GLN A 57 8.80 21.08 -5.31
N ILE A 58 8.05 21.26 -6.40
CA ILE A 58 8.01 20.30 -7.51
C ILE A 58 9.12 20.61 -8.51
N LEU A 59 9.93 19.59 -8.82
CA LEU A 59 11.01 19.66 -9.79
C LEU A 59 10.77 18.66 -10.94
N PRO A 60 10.30 19.10 -12.11
CA PRO A 60 9.94 18.21 -13.23
C PRO A 60 11.18 17.76 -14.02
N CYS A 61 12.12 17.07 -13.37
CA CYS A 61 13.40 16.66 -13.97
C CYS A 61 13.27 15.54 -15.00
N PHE A 62 12.20 14.75 -14.99
CA PHE A 62 12.05 13.54 -15.81
C PHE A 62 11.21 13.74 -17.07
N ARG A 63 11.12 14.96 -17.58
CA ARG A 63 10.44 15.27 -18.87
C ARG A 63 11.22 14.80 -20.09
N HIS A 64 12.52 14.57 -19.94
CA HIS A 64 13.43 14.23 -21.03
C HIS A 64 13.69 12.73 -21.08
N TYR A 65 14.23 12.26 -22.22
CA TYR A 65 14.72 10.90 -22.37
C TYR A 65 16.07 10.71 -21.68
N PHE A 66 16.42 9.46 -21.38
CA PHE A 66 17.77 9.10 -20.96
C PHE A 66 18.79 9.46 -22.10
N PRO A 67 19.96 10.08 -21.80
CA PRO A 67 20.53 10.39 -20.47
C PRO A 67 20.18 11.78 -19.92
N LEU A 68 19.46 12.65 -20.65
CA LEU A 68 19.20 14.04 -20.26
C LEU A 68 18.50 14.16 -18.88
N LYS A 69 17.63 13.21 -18.54
CA LYS A 69 16.99 13.19 -17.21
C LYS A 69 18.01 13.04 -16.07
N ILE A 70 19.13 12.32 -16.27
CA ILE A 70 20.19 12.18 -15.27
C ILE A 70 20.89 13.52 -15.04
N PHE A 71 21.21 14.25 -16.13
CA PHE A 71 21.82 15.58 -16.03
C PHE A 71 20.89 16.60 -15.35
N SER A 72 19.58 16.56 -15.70
CA SER A 72 18.56 17.41 -15.07
C SER A 72 18.47 17.14 -13.56
N LEU A 73 18.39 15.88 -13.17
CA LEU A 73 18.36 15.48 -11.77
C LEU A 73 19.67 15.87 -11.04
N ARG A 74 20.83 15.63 -11.66
CA ARG A 74 22.12 16.05 -11.09
C ARG A 74 22.21 17.56 -10.85
N ARG A 75 21.72 18.36 -11.81
CA ARG A 75 21.64 19.82 -11.64
C ARG A 75 20.75 20.21 -10.47
N ALA A 76 19.58 19.55 -10.33
CA ALA A 76 18.67 19.77 -9.22
C ALA A 76 19.30 19.38 -7.88
N ILE A 77 19.97 18.21 -7.78
CA ILE A 77 20.68 17.78 -6.57
C ILE A 77 21.77 18.79 -6.17
N LYS A 78 22.56 19.28 -7.13
CA LYS A 78 23.61 20.28 -6.86
C LYS A 78 23.02 21.61 -6.40
N LYS A 79 21.95 22.08 -7.06
CA LYS A 79 21.32 23.39 -6.75
C LYS A 79 20.64 23.36 -5.39
N GLU A 80 19.79 22.33 -5.17
CA GLU A 80 18.97 22.26 -3.96
C GLU A 80 19.72 21.66 -2.76
N ASN A 81 20.85 21.01 -3.00
CA ASN A 81 21.76 20.46 -1.99
C ASN A 81 21.02 19.69 -0.86
N PRO A 82 20.21 18.66 -1.17
CA PRO A 82 19.45 17.93 -0.14
C PRO A 82 20.39 17.20 0.82
N ASP A 83 19.96 17.08 2.08
CA ASP A 83 20.65 16.27 3.10
C ASP A 83 20.43 14.79 2.83
N ILE A 84 19.20 14.43 2.42
CA ILE A 84 18.78 13.05 2.12
C ILE A 84 18.00 13.01 0.82
N ILE A 85 18.23 11.95 0.03
CA ILE A 85 17.47 11.68 -1.17
C ILE A 85 16.79 10.31 -1.02
N ILE A 86 15.48 10.28 -1.21
CA ILE A 86 14.66 9.06 -1.19
C ILE A 86 14.27 8.75 -2.64
N GLY A 87 14.81 7.68 -3.19
CA GLY A 87 14.35 7.13 -4.47
C GLY A 87 13.17 6.20 -4.22
N VAL A 88 12.02 6.53 -4.80
CA VAL A 88 10.83 5.70 -4.70
C VAL A 88 10.75 4.80 -5.91
N MET A 89 10.68 3.50 -5.69
CA MET A 89 10.81 2.44 -6.69
C MET A 89 12.24 2.25 -7.23
N PRO A 90 12.61 1.03 -7.69
CA PRO A 90 13.99 0.69 -8.06
C PRO A 90 14.58 1.53 -9.19
N ASP A 91 13.77 1.89 -10.20
CA ASP A 91 14.21 2.71 -11.33
C ASP A 91 14.53 4.15 -10.92
N SER A 92 13.68 4.74 -10.09
CA SER A 92 13.87 6.11 -9.57
C SER A 92 15.13 6.19 -8.70
N THR A 93 15.36 5.17 -7.87
CA THR A 93 16.56 5.10 -7.01
C THR A 93 17.82 4.92 -7.86
N PHE A 94 17.76 4.12 -8.92
CA PHE A 94 18.87 3.95 -9.84
C PHE A 94 19.25 5.26 -10.56
N TYR A 95 18.27 6.00 -11.07
CA TYR A 95 18.53 7.33 -11.65
C TYR A 95 19.10 8.31 -10.63
N THR A 96 18.63 8.24 -9.39
CA THR A 96 19.15 9.04 -8.28
C THR A 96 20.63 8.73 -8.02
N TYR A 97 21.00 7.45 -7.97
CA TYR A 97 22.38 7.01 -7.76
C TYR A 97 23.31 7.54 -8.85
N LEU A 98 22.92 7.37 -10.13
CA LEU A 98 23.69 7.89 -11.24
C LEU A 98 23.85 9.42 -11.20
N ALA A 99 22.77 10.14 -10.89
CA ALA A 99 22.78 11.60 -10.80
C ALA A 99 23.60 12.13 -9.61
N ALA A 100 23.59 11.43 -8.49
CA ALA A 100 24.30 11.79 -7.27
C ALA A 100 25.75 11.29 -7.21
N PHE A 101 26.20 10.52 -8.19
CA PHE A 101 27.55 9.93 -8.21
C PHE A 101 28.61 11.02 -7.99
N GLY A 102 29.49 10.81 -6.99
CA GLY A 102 30.54 11.76 -6.59
C GLY A 102 30.06 12.99 -5.82
N LEU A 103 28.77 13.10 -5.44
CA LEU A 103 28.24 14.21 -4.66
C LEU A 103 28.11 13.90 -3.15
N HIS A 104 28.53 12.71 -2.71
CA HIS A 104 28.49 12.28 -1.30
C HIS A 104 27.14 12.48 -0.60
N LYS A 105 26.04 12.20 -1.32
CA LYS A 105 24.66 12.31 -0.80
C LYS A 105 24.19 11.00 -0.19
N LYS A 106 23.41 11.10 0.89
CA LYS A 106 22.72 9.94 1.48
C LYS A 106 21.53 9.54 0.63
N ILE A 107 21.51 8.29 0.15
CA ILE A 107 20.48 7.76 -0.73
C ILE A 107 19.75 6.61 -0.02
N ILE A 108 18.44 6.75 0.11
CA ILE A 108 17.54 5.71 0.60
C ILE A 108 16.75 5.17 -0.59
N SER A 109 16.75 3.85 -0.77
CA SER A 109 15.83 3.17 -1.68
C SER A 109 14.55 2.80 -0.94
N SER A 110 13.41 3.33 -1.38
CA SER A 110 12.11 3.02 -0.83
C SER A 110 11.32 2.19 -1.84
N ASP A 111 11.24 0.88 -1.59
CA ASP A 111 10.51 -0.05 -2.45
C ASP A 111 9.15 -0.39 -1.82
N HIS A 112 8.08 -0.15 -2.56
CA HIS A 112 6.69 -0.34 -2.13
C HIS A 112 6.09 -1.66 -2.65
N SER A 113 6.93 -2.61 -2.99
CA SER A 113 6.54 -3.95 -3.39
C SER A 113 7.33 -5.02 -2.62
N SER A 114 6.77 -6.22 -2.50
CA SER A 114 7.45 -7.33 -1.83
C SER A 114 8.80 -7.67 -2.46
N PHE A 115 9.79 -8.02 -1.65
CA PHE A 115 11.08 -8.60 -2.09
C PHE A 115 10.99 -10.08 -2.43
N GLU A 116 9.82 -10.65 -2.41
CA GLU A 116 9.56 -11.94 -2.98
C GLU A 116 9.13 -11.80 -4.44
N LYS A 117 9.41 -12.83 -5.21
CA LYS A 117 9.02 -12.88 -6.62
C LYS A 117 7.50 -12.97 -6.75
N ASN A 118 6.92 -11.97 -7.43
CA ASN A 118 5.51 -12.02 -7.76
C ASN A 118 5.26 -13.06 -8.88
N PRO A 119 4.54 -14.16 -8.60
CA PRO A 119 4.26 -15.18 -9.61
C PRO A 119 3.26 -14.71 -10.67
N TYR A 120 2.50 -13.64 -10.38
CA TYR A 120 1.43 -13.10 -11.24
C TYR A 120 1.89 -11.93 -12.11
N SER A 121 3.18 -11.56 -12.09
CA SER A 121 3.73 -10.46 -12.86
C SER A 121 4.70 -10.96 -13.94
N GLN A 122 4.64 -10.34 -15.12
CA GLN A 122 5.65 -10.55 -16.15
C GLN A 122 7.02 -10.11 -15.65
N ARG A 123 8.03 -10.94 -15.87
CA ARG A 123 9.40 -10.64 -15.47
C ARG A 123 10.05 -9.69 -16.46
N HIS A 124 10.38 -8.50 -16.00
CA HIS A 124 11.31 -7.63 -16.68
C HIS A 124 12.67 -7.76 -15.99
N LEU A 125 13.68 -8.27 -16.71
CA LEU A 125 15.02 -8.55 -16.17
C LEU A 125 15.66 -7.30 -15.52
N PHE A 126 15.55 -6.15 -16.16
CA PHE A 126 16.20 -4.92 -15.70
C PHE A 126 15.64 -4.43 -14.34
N PRO A 127 14.33 -4.24 -14.14
CA PRO A 127 13.76 -3.93 -12.81
C PRO A 127 14.10 -4.97 -11.73
N TYR A 128 14.15 -6.25 -12.11
CA TYR A 128 14.56 -7.32 -11.20
C TYR A 128 16.01 -7.14 -10.72
N LEU A 129 16.96 -6.89 -11.65
CA LEU A 129 18.36 -6.65 -11.30
C LEU A 129 18.51 -5.40 -10.42
N LEU A 130 17.78 -4.33 -10.71
CA LEU A 130 17.81 -3.12 -9.88
C LEU A 130 17.33 -3.41 -8.45
N LYS A 131 16.24 -4.16 -8.32
CA LYS A 131 15.64 -4.45 -7.03
C LYS A 131 16.49 -5.39 -6.16
N PHE A 132 16.99 -6.48 -6.72
CA PHE A 132 17.61 -7.56 -5.94
C PHE A 132 19.12 -7.45 -5.82
N TYR A 133 19.78 -6.66 -6.68
CA TYR A 133 21.25 -6.53 -6.69
C TYR A 133 21.70 -5.09 -6.51
N PHE A 134 21.11 -4.13 -7.22
CA PHE A 134 21.57 -2.74 -7.14
C PHE A 134 21.27 -2.06 -5.81
N ASN A 135 20.29 -2.54 -5.06
CA ASN A 135 19.98 -2.02 -3.72
C ASN A 135 21.15 -2.15 -2.72
N ALA A 136 22.15 -2.98 -3.00
CA ALA A 136 23.35 -3.12 -2.16
C ALA A 136 24.27 -1.88 -2.15
N VAL A 137 24.14 -0.95 -3.12
CA VAL A 137 25.01 0.24 -3.22
C VAL A 137 24.47 1.45 -2.45
N TYR A 138 23.21 1.43 -2.04
CA TYR A 138 22.58 2.57 -1.34
C TYR A 138 22.90 2.58 0.15
N ASP A 139 22.76 3.74 0.80
CA ASP A 139 23.03 3.89 2.24
C ASP A 139 22.01 3.12 3.09
N CYS A 140 20.76 3.04 2.62
CA CYS A 140 19.68 2.30 3.26
C CYS A 140 18.63 1.85 2.25
N VAL A 141 18.02 0.71 2.52
CA VAL A 141 16.84 0.20 1.80
C VAL A 141 15.69 0.09 2.79
N THR A 142 14.55 0.71 2.49
CA THR A 142 13.35 0.49 3.28
C THR A 142 12.49 -0.60 2.64
N VAL A 143 11.98 -1.48 3.48
CA VAL A 143 11.07 -2.57 3.13
C VAL A 143 9.78 -2.43 3.93
N LEU A 144 8.67 -2.96 3.44
CA LEU A 144 7.36 -2.73 4.04
C LEU A 144 7.07 -3.62 5.25
N THR A 145 7.70 -4.80 5.31
CA THR A 145 7.37 -5.83 6.29
C THR A 145 8.61 -6.49 6.87
N LYS A 146 8.46 -7.08 8.06
CA LYS A 146 9.49 -7.91 8.68
C LYS A 146 9.86 -9.10 7.79
N THR A 147 8.88 -9.72 7.12
CA THR A 147 9.12 -10.82 6.17
C THR A 147 10.05 -10.39 5.04
N ASP A 148 9.83 -9.21 4.44
CA ASP A 148 10.73 -8.71 3.39
C ASP A 148 12.10 -8.31 3.94
N HIS A 149 12.17 -7.78 5.18
CA HIS A 149 13.43 -7.50 5.86
C HIS A 149 14.29 -8.77 5.98
N ASP A 150 13.72 -9.85 6.49
CA ASP A 150 14.44 -11.11 6.74
C ASP A 150 14.97 -11.74 5.42
N ILE A 151 14.29 -11.49 4.29
CA ILE A 151 14.76 -11.94 2.96
C ILE A 151 16.02 -11.18 2.51
N VAL A 152 16.15 -9.89 2.86
CA VAL A 152 17.18 -9.02 2.26
C VAL A 152 18.20 -8.44 3.24
N GLU A 153 18.05 -8.59 4.55
CA GLU A 153 18.91 -7.98 5.58
C GLU A 153 20.41 -8.29 5.39
N LYS A 154 20.72 -9.52 4.95
CA LYS A 154 22.11 -9.97 4.69
C LYS A 154 22.65 -9.54 3.33
N LYS A 155 21.81 -8.97 2.47
CA LYS A 155 22.18 -8.61 1.08
C LYS A 155 22.52 -7.13 0.93
N PHE A 156 21.98 -6.27 1.79
CA PHE A 156 22.10 -4.82 1.69
C PHE A 156 22.84 -4.25 2.90
N ARG A 157 23.45 -3.07 2.73
CA ARG A 157 24.25 -2.42 3.79
C ARG A 157 23.44 -2.13 5.05
N LYS A 158 22.21 -1.69 4.85
CA LYS A 158 21.24 -1.39 5.90
C LYS A 158 19.85 -1.61 5.35
N THR A 159 19.05 -2.36 6.07
CA THR A 159 17.63 -2.56 5.76
C THR A 159 16.79 -2.17 6.96
N VAL A 160 15.71 -1.45 6.72
CA VAL A 160 14.80 -0.97 7.77
C VAL A 160 13.35 -1.26 7.37
N VAL A 161 12.58 -1.84 8.26
CA VAL A 161 11.13 -1.98 8.08
C VAL A 161 10.49 -0.60 8.21
N MET A 162 9.84 -0.16 7.16
CA MET A 162 9.17 1.12 7.07
C MET A 162 7.80 0.92 6.41
N PRO A 163 6.76 0.70 7.21
CA PRO A 163 5.40 0.54 6.70
C PRO A 163 4.92 1.76 5.93
N ASN A 164 3.99 1.55 5.02
CA ASN A 164 3.35 2.64 4.31
C ASN A 164 2.44 3.45 5.26
N PRO A 165 2.37 4.78 5.11
CA PRO A 165 1.41 5.59 5.83
C PRO A 165 -0.02 5.31 5.34
N LEU A 166 -0.98 5.39 6.25
CA LEU A 166 -2.40 5.33 5.95
C LEU A 166 -2.79 6.47 4.99
N SER A 167 -3.55 6.13 3.95
CA SER A 167 -3.88 7.07 2.86
C SER A 167 -5.15 7.88 3.10
N ILE A 168 -5.97 7.47 4.05
CA ILE A 168 -7.23 8.13 4.42
C ILE A 168 -7.20 8.50 5.90
N THR A 169 -7.92 9.55 6.27
CA THR A 169 -8.04 9.95 7.68
C THR A 169 -8.86 8.90 8.44
N PRO A 170 -8.36 8.36 9.56
CA PRO A 170 -9.14 7.45 10.41
C PRO A 170 -10.49 8.04 10.80
N ALA A 171 -11.47 7.19 11.04
CA ALA A 171 -12.74 7.61 11.62
C ALA A 171 -12.48 8.16 13.04
N GLU A 172 -13.14 9.26 13.39
CA GLU A 172 -13.03 9.82 14.74
C GLU A 172 -13.72 8.92 15.77
N THR A 173 -14.81 8.30 15.36
CA THR A 173 -15.60 7.34 16.15
C THR A 173 -16.05 6.19 15.26
N LEU A 174 -16.24 5.02 15.85
CA LEU A 174 -16.78 3.88 15.13
C LEU A 174 -18.26 4.07 14.81
N ASN A 175 -18.64 3.78 13.57
CA ASN A 175 -20.03 3.83 13.14
C ASN A 175 -20.82 2.67 13.81
N PRO A 176 -21.85 2.94 14.63
CA PRO A 176 -22.64 1.89 15.25
C PRO A 176 -23.68 1.25 14.31
N ASN A 177 -23.96 1.89 13.16
CA ASN A 177 -25.02 1.50 12.24
C ASN A 177 -24.43 1.04 10.89
N ARG A 178 -23.66 -0.05 10.90
CA ARG A 178 -23.06 -0.61 9.70
C ARG A 178 -24.03 -1.50 8.94
N LYS A 179 -23.83 -1.60 7.64
CA LYS A 179 -24.57 -2.53 6.79
C LYS A 179 -24.02 -3.94 6.97
N LYS A 180 -24.90 -4.93 6.97
CA LYS A 180 -24.54 -6.37 6.90
C LYS A 180 -23.87 -6.69 5.58
N ARG A 181 -22.73 -6.10 5.35
CA ARG A 181 -21.94 -6.16 4.11
C ARG A 181 -20.53 -6.63 4.39
N ILE A 182 -20.10 -7.58 3.57
CA ILE A 182 -18.73 -8.04 3.43
C ILE A 182 -18.14 -7.29 2.24
N LEU A 183 -17.18 -6.42 2.48
CA LEU A 183 -16.54 -5.60 1.44
C LEU A 183 -15.18 -6.17 1.07
N ALA A 184 -14.87 -6.20 -0.22
CA ALA A 184 -13.52 -6.35 -0.74
C ALA A 184 -13.24 -5.24 -1.75
N ALA A 185 -11.97 -4.83 -1.92
CA ALA A 185 -11.64 -3.73 -2.83
C ALA A 185 -10.33 -3.98 -3.58
N GLY A 186 -10.33 -3.64 -4.88
CA GLY A 186 -9.13 -3.72 -5.72
C GLY A 186 -9.42 -3.75 -7.21
N ARG A 187 -8.37 -3.71 -8.03
CA ARG A 187 -8.50 -3.76 -9.49
C ARG A 187 -9.01 -5.13 -9.94
N LEU A 188 -10.12 -5.17 -10.68
CA LEU A 188 -10.72 -6.42 -11.14
C LEU A 188 -9.86 -7.15 -12.18
N ASN A 189 -9.11 -6.45 -13.03
CA ASN A 189 -8.23 -7.08 -14.03
C ASN A 189 -7.10 -7.94 -13.45
N ILE A 190 -6.83 -7.80 -12.14
CA ILE A 190 -5.90 -8.66 -11.40
C ILE A 190 -6.66 -9.51 -10.34
N TRP A 191 -7.91 -9.87 -10.62
CA TRP A 191 -8.80 -10.61 -9.72
C TRP A 191 -8.14 -11.84 -9.10
N HIS A 192 -7.35 -12.56 -9.89
CA HIS A 192 -6.64 -13.76 -9.41
C HIS A 192 -5.61 -13.42 -8.35
N CYS A 193 -4.81 -12.35 -8.55
CA CYS A 193 -3.86 -11.85 -7.54
C CYS A 193 -4.60 -11.37 -6.29
N LYS A 194 -5.77 -10.73 -6.47
CA LYS A 194 -6.62 -10.22 -5.40
C LYS A 194 -7.49 -11.31 -4.73
N GLY A 195 -7.56 -12.52 -5.30
CA GLY A 195 -8.28 -13.63 -4.73
C GLY A 195 -9.81 -13.44 -4.65
N PHE A 196 -10.40 -12.60 -5.54
CA PHE A 196 -11.84 -12.38 -5.54
C PHE A 196 -12.62 -13.65 -5.89
N ASP A 197 -12.02 -14.54 -6.65
CA ASP A 197 -12.54 -15.87 -6.91
C ASP A 197 -12.64 -16.73 -5.64
N ILE A 198 -11.66 -16.66 -4.75
CA ILE A 198 -11.68 -17.35 -3.44
C ILE A 198 -12.83 -16.80 -2.59
N LEU A 199 -12.97 -15.47 -2.53
CA LEU A 199 -14.04 -14.84 -1.76
C LEU A 199 -15.42 -15.24 -2.26
N ILE A 200 -15.66 -15.21 -3.57
CA ILE A 200 -16.94 -15.59 -4.17
C ILE A 200 -17.26 -17.06 -3.85
N LYS A 201 -16.33 -17.97 -4.02
CA LYS A 201 -16.51 -19.39 -3.73
C LYS A 201 -16.70 -19.69 -2.24
N ALA A 202 -15.95 -19.00 -1.38
CA ALA A 202 -16.14 -19.11 0.08
C ALA A 202 -17.54 -18.64 0.49
N TRP A 203 -18.01 -17.53 -0.09
CA TRP A 203 -19.35 -17.02 0.16
C TRP A 203 -20.45 -17.97 -0.35
N ALA A 204 -20.27 -18.57 -1.53
CA ALA A 204 -21.21 -19.54 -2.07
C ALA A 204 -21.52 -20.70 -1.11
N ARG A 205 -20.54 -21.12 -0.28
CA ARG A 205 -20.69 -22.23 0.68
C ARG A 205 -21.59 -21.91 1.86
N ILE A 206 -21.72 -20.61 2.22
CA ILE A 206 -22.37 -20.22 3.48
C ILE A 206 -23.53 -19.24 3.30
N GLN A 207 -23.70 -18.63 2.15
CA GLN A 207 -24.63 -17.53 1.89
C GLN A 207 -26.10 -17.82 2.26
N GLU A 208 -26.54 -19.06 2.17
CA GLU A 208 -27.90 -19.47 2.51
C GLU A 208 -28.21 -19.33 4.02
N LYS A 209 -27.18 -19.47 4.88
CA LYS A 209 -27.30 -19.30 6.32
C LYS A 209 -27.48 -17.83 6.72
N TYR A 210 -27.06 -16.89 5.85
CA TYR A 210 -27.01 -15.46 6.18
C TYR A 210 -27.77 -14.62 5.13
N PRO A 211 -29.10 -14.74 5.03
CA PRO A 211 -29.91 -14.12 3.98
C PRO A 211 -29.80 -12.59 3.95
N ASP A 212 -29.53 -11.94 5.08
CA ASP A 212 -29.42 -10.48 5.19
C ASP A 212 -28.03 -9.92 4.82
N TRP A 213 -27.04 -10.80 4.57
CA TRP A 213 -25.67 -10.39 4.27
C TRP A 213 -25.40 -10.42 2.76
N THR A 214 -24.59 -9.50 2.30
CA THR A 214 -24.14 -9.43 0.91
C THR A 214 -22.61 -9.27 0.85
N VAL A 215 -22.01 -9.75 -0.23
CA VAL A 215 -20.61 -9.44 -0.58
C VAL A 215 -20.63 -8.32 -1.61
N GLU A 216 -19.79 -7.31 -1.40
CA GLU A 216 -19.58 -6.23 -2.36
C GLU A 216 -18.09 -6.14 -2.71
N ILE A 217 -17.78 -6.16 -4.01
CA ILE A 217 -16.41 -6.04 -4.53
C ILE A 217 -16.32 -4.69 -5.25
N ALA A 218 -15.60 -3.76 -4.64
CA ALA A 218 -15.37 -2.43 -5.17
C ALA A 218 -14.11 -2.39 -6.03
N GLY A 219 -14.25 -1.95 -7.28
CA GLY A 219 -13.14 -1.83 -8.21
C GLY A 219 -13.56 -1.87 -9.66
N GLU A 220 -12.62 -1.58 -10.55
CA GLU A 220 -12.87 -1.58 -12.00
C GLU A 220 -11.87 -2.46 -12.76
N GLY A 221 -12.25 -2.81 -14.00
CA GLY A 221 -11.45 -3.63 -14.90
C GLY A 221 -12.33 -4.59 -15.71
N ASP A 222 -12.52 -4.29 -16.99
CA ASP A 222 -13.53 -4.95 -17.85
C ASP A 222 -13.36 -6.46 -17.93
N LYS A 223 -12.16 -6.93 -18.28
CA LYS A 223 -11.88 -8.38 -18.40
C LYS A 223 -12.03 -9.13 -17.08
N GLY A 224 -11.66 -8.48 -15.98
CA GLY A 224 -11.84 -9.07 -14.66
C GLY A 224 -13.29 -9.12 -14.25
N ARG A 225 -14.07 -8.08 -14.61
CA ARG A 225 -15.51 -8.01 -14.37
C ARG A 225 -16.23 -9.14 -15.09
N GLU A 226 -16.00 -9.33 -16.39
CA GLU A 226 -16.60 -10.41 -17.19
C GLU A 226 -16.37 -11.79 -16.55
N TYR A 227 -15.14 -12.08 -16.11
CA TYR A 227 -14.82 -13.33 -15.43
C TYR A 227 -15.56 -13.49 -14.10
N LEU A 228 -15.57 -12.43 -13.27
CA LEU A 228 -16.22 -12.50 -11.95
C LEU A 228 -17.74 -12.59 -12.08
N GLU A 229 -18.35 -11.94 -13.06
CA GLU A 229 -19.78 -12.05 -13.37
C GLU A 229 -20.15 -13.50 -13.79
N SER A 230 -19.31 -14.13 -14.62
CA SER A 230 -19.48 -15.55 -14.95
C SER A 230 -19.41 -16.45 -13.70
N LEU A 231 -18.41 -16.22 -12.85
CA LEU A 231 -18.23 -16.99 -11.61
C LEU A 231 -19.40 -16.79 -10.62
N ILE A 232 -19.95 -15.56 -10.54
CA ILE A 232 -21.13 -15.24 -9.73
C ILE A 232 -22.36 -16.03 -10.24
N ALA A 233 -22.58 -16.04 -11.56
CA ALA A 233 -23.69 -16.77 -12.18
C ALA A 233 -23.55 -18.29 -12.01
N GLU A 234 -22.36 -18.85 -12.21
CA GLU A 234 -22.07 -20.28 -12.00
C GLU A 234 -22.36 -20.74 -10.56
N ASN A 235 -22.28 -19.83 -9.58
CA ASN A 235 -22.55 -20.12 -8.17
C ASN A 235 -23.92 -19.60 -7.69
N HIS A 236 -24.79 -19.12 -8.59
CA HIS A 236 -26.14 -18.60 -8.29
C HIS A 236 -26.14 -17.47 -7.26
N LEU A 237 -25.20 -16.50 -7.41
CA LEU A 237 -24.96 -15.41 -6.46
C LEU A 237 -25.32 -14.02 -6.99
N GLU A 238 -26.10 -13.90 -8.06
CA GLU A 238 -26.37 -12.64 -8.78
C GLU A 238 -26.96 -11.54 -7.90
N ASN A 239 -27.72 -11.92 -6.86
CA ASN A 239 -28.29 -10.99 -5.89
C ASN A 239 -27.54 -10.97 -4.54
N ARG A 240 -26.43 -11.68 -4.44
CA ARG A 240 -25.68 -11.89 -3.20
C ARG A 240 -24.25 -11.38 -3.28
N VAL A 241 -23.71 -11.20 -4.49
CA VAL A 241 -22.41 -10.62 -4.77
C VAL A 241 -22.57 -9.48 -5.76
N ILE A 242 -22.12 -8.30 -5.40
CA ILE A 242 -22.27 -7.06 -6.17
C ILE A 242 -20.88 -6.57 -6.60
N LEU A 243 -20.68 -6.37 -7.90
CA LEU A 243 -19.48 -5.71 -8.44
C LEU A 243 -19.82 -4.21 -8.61
N SER A 244 -19.52 -3.40 -7.60
CA SER A 244 -20.01 -2.02 -7.50
C SER A 244 -19.22 -0.98 -8.30
N GLY A 245 -18.13 -1.40 -8.95
CA GLY A 245 -17.31 -0.46 -9.73
C GLY A 245 -16.33 0.35 -8.88
N PHE A 246 -15.76 1.39 -9.48
CA PHE A 246 -14.82 2.28 -8.82
C PHE A 246 -15.54 3.34 -7.98
N HIS A 247 -15.10 3.53 -6.76
CA HIS A 247 -15.62 4.54 -5.83
C HIS A 247 -14.54 5.57 -5.50
N LEU A 248 -14.79 6.83 -5.83
CA LEU A 248 -13.91 7.94 -5.43
C LEU A 248 -13.81 8.08 -3.91
N ASN A 249 -14.90 7.80 -3.22
CA ASN A 249 -15.01 7.91 -1.76
C ASN A 249 -15.11 6.53 -1.11
N ILE A 250 -14.11 5.68 -1.34
CA ILE A 250 -14.06 4.32 -0.78
C ILE A 250 -14.09 4.31 0.77
N LYS A 251 -13.70 5.42 1.39
CA LYS A 251 -13.74 5.61 2.84
C LYS A 251 -15.14 5.34 3.41
N ASP A 252 -16.20 5.86 2.77
CA ASP A 252 -17.57 5.67 3.24
C ASP A 252 -18.00 4.22 3.14
N PHE A 253 -17.50 3.50 2.11
CA PHE A 253 -17.75 2.07 1.98
C PHE A 253 -17.14 1.27 3.11
N PHE A 254 -15.89 1.57 3.50
CA PHE A 254 -15.28 0.93 4.67
C PHE A 254 -16.04 1.25 5.95
N ASN A 255 -16.41 2.52 6.14
CA ASN A 255 -17.13 2.96 7.34
C ASN A 255 -18.53 2.33 7.47
N ASP A 256 -19.18 2.06 6.35
CA ASP A 256 -20.52 1.46 6.29
C ASP A 256 -20.53 -0.08 6.29
N SER A 257 -19.39 -0.73 6.19
CA SER A 257 -19.32 -2.20 6.10
C SER A 257 -18.99 -2.81 7.45
N GLU A 258 -19.67 -3.89 7.80
CA GLU A 258 -19.35 -4.67 9.01
C GLU A 258 -18.01 -5.39 8.87
N ILE A 259 -17.76 -6.01 7.72
CA ILE A 259 -16.60 -6.86 7.50
C ILE A 259 -15.85 -6.40 6.23
N PHE A 260 -14.54 -6.39 6.29
CA PHE A 260 -13.68 -6.24 5.12
C PHE A 260 -12.82 -7.48 4.92
N VAL A 261 -12.71 -7.95 3.68
CA VAL A 261 -11.92 -9.12 3.32
C VAL A 261 -10.79 -8.75 2.35
N LEU A 262 -9.56 -9.04 2.73
CA LEU A 262 -8.41 -9.05 1.83
C LEU A 262 -8.07 -10.49 1.43
N SER A 263 -8.72 -10.99 0.39
CA SER A 263 -8.55 -12.38 -0.10
C SER A 263 -7.30 -12.60 -0.95
N SER A 264 -6.40 -11.62 -0.99
CA SER A 264 -5.25 -11.58 -1.92
C SER A 264 -4.28 -12.74 -1.74
N ARG A 265 -3.84 -13.31 -2.86
CA ARG A 265 -2.74 -14.29 -2.94
C ARG A 265 -1.36 -13.64 -2.83
N TYR A 266 -1.28 -12.38 -3.21
CA TYR A 266 -0.02 -11.61 -3.19
C TYR A 266 -0.27 -10.13 -2.95
N GLU A 267 0.43 -9.60 -1.95
CA GLU A 267 0.50 -8.17 -1.63
C GLU A 267 1.93 -7.77 -1.25
N GLY A 268 2.25 -6.49 -1.46
CA GLY A 268 3.46 -5.91 -0.88
C GLY A 268 3.27 -5.55 0.59
N PHE A 269 2.10 -4.95 0.90
CA PHE A 269 1.75 -4.52 2.26
C PHE A 269 0.27 -4.76 2.58
N GLY A 270 -0.64 -4.35 1.69
CA GLY A 270 -2.08 -4.44 1.91
C GLY A 270 -2.68 -3.13 2.41
N MET A 271 -2.43 -2.03 1.69
CA MET A 271 -2.94 -0.69 2.04
C MET A 271 -4.43 -0.67 2.37
N VAL A 272 -5.23 -1.35 1.54
CA VAL A 272 -6.69 -1.42 1.72
C VAL A 272 -7.10 -2.06 3.05
N LEU A 273 -6.24 -2.91 3.63
CA LEU A 273 -6.49 -3.54 4.94
C LEU A 273 -6.40 -2.50 6.06
N ILE A 274 -5.33 -1.70 6.10
CA ILE A 274 -5.22 -0.63 7.11
C ILE A 274 -6.25 0.47 6.88
N GLU A 275 -6.65 0.72 5.64
CA GLU A 275 -7.70 1.67 5.29
C GLU A 275 -9.05 1.20 5.86
N ALA A 276 -9.42 -0.07 5.66
CA ALA A 276 -10.64 -0.65 6.21
C ALA A 276 -10.63 -0.66 7.75
N MET A 277 -9.52 -1.08 8.37
CA MET A 277 -9.33 -1.02 9.83
C MET A 277 -9.51 0.40 10.37
N SER A 278 -8.98 1.41 9.68
CA SER A 278 -9.06 2.81 10.09
C SER A 278 -10.48 3.37 10.09
N GLN A 279 -11.38 2.74 9.36
CA GLN A 279 -12.82 3.06 9.35
C GLN A 279 -13.64 2.10 10.23
N GLY A 280 -12.97 1.18 10.94
CA GLY A 280 -13.57 0.27 11.90
C GLY A 280 -14.30 -0.92 11.29
N ALA A 281 -13.99 -1.34 10.06
CA ALA A 281 -14.45 -2.62 9.54
C ALA A 281 -13.71 -3.78 10.22
N ALA A 282 -14.42 -4.85 10.59
CA ALA A 282 -13.78 -6.08 11.07
C ALA A 282 -13.04 -6.77 9.91
N CYS A 283 -11.74 -6.95 10.04
CA CYS A 283 -10.90 -7.38 8.92
C CYS A 283 -10.59 -8.87 8.94
N ILE A 284 -10.69 -9.50 7.76
CA ILE A 284 -10.18 -10.85 7.49
C ILE A 284 -9.15 -10.73 6.36
N ALA A 285 -7.96 -11.31 6.53
CA ALA A 285 -6.93 -11.35 5.50
C ALA A 285 -6.51 -12.79 5.20
N CYS A 286 -6.45 -13.17 3.91
CA CYS A 286 -5.76 -14.39 3.52
C CYS A 286 -4.25 -14.22 3.71
N ASP A 287 -3.56 -15.32 4.02
CA ASP A 287 -2.11 -15.30 4.25
C ASP A 287 -1.35 -15.09 2.93
N TYR A 288 -0.81 -13.90 2.74
CA TYR A 288 0.13 -13.61 1.67
C TYR A 288 1.58 -13.70 2.17
N LYS A 289 1.91 -14.89 2.68
CA LYS A 289 3.26 -15.28 3.16
C LYS A 289 3.73 -14.49 4.38
N GLY A 290 2.85 -14.32 5.34
CA GLY A 290 3.13 -13.72 6.64
C GLY A 290 3.15 -12.18 6.64
N ARG A 291 3.05 -11.49 5.49
CA ARG A 291 3.12 -10.02 5.41
C ARG A 291 1.94 -9.32 6.04
N GLN A 292 0.76 -9.93 6.02
CA GLN A 292 -0.42 -9.42 6.71
C GLN A 292 -0.21 -9.28 8.23
N ARG A 293 0.73 -10.05 8.80
CA ARG A 293 1.07 -9.97 10.24
C ARG A 293 1.81 -8.68 10.62
N GLU A 294 2.28 -7.91 9.64
CA GLU A 294 2.74 -6.54 9.89
C GLU A 294 1.59 -5.61 10.27
N ILE A 295 0.38 -5.92 9.81
CA ILE A 295 -0.84 -5.14 10.07
C ILE A 295 -1.65 -5.78 11.19
N ILE A 296 -2.09 -7.04 11.01
CA ILE A 296 -2.86 -7.82 11.98
C ILE A 296 -1.87 -8.67 12.81
N GLN A 297 -1.57 -8.24 14.01
CA GLN A 297 -0.58 -8.91 14.87
C GLN A 297 -1.17 -10.13 15.58
N ASP A 298 -2.44 -10.06 15.94
CA ASP A 298 -3.17 -11.13 16.59
C ASP A 298 -4.67 -11.13 16.20
N ASP A 299 -5.38 -12.17 16.60
CA ASP A 299 -6.77 -12.39 16.20
C ASP A 299 -7.77 -11.40 16.86
N SER A 300 -7.33 -10.60 17.85
CA SER A 300 -8.16 -9.52 18.37
C SER A 300 -8.22 -8.29 17.48
N GLN A 301 -7.28 -8.16 16.52
CA GLN A 301 -7.17 -7.05 15.57
C GLN A 301 -7.72 -7.40 14.19
N GLY A 302 -7.91 -8.69 13.90
CA GLY A 302 -8.39 -9.22 12.63
C GLY A 302 -8.07 -10.69 12.50
N LEU A 303 -8.76 -11.41 11.62
CA LEU A 303 -8.48 -12.81 11.36
C LEU A 303 -7.51 -12.97 10.18
N CYS A 304 -6.53 -13.85 10.36
CA CYS A 304 -5.68 -14.30 9.26
C CYS A 304 -5.99 -15.77 8.95
N VAL A 305 -6.33 -16.05 7.69
CA VAL A 305 -6.68 -17.39 7.22
C VAL A 305 -5.71 -17.89 6.16
N GLU A 306 -5.62 -19.19 6.00
CA GLU A 306 -4.79 -19.83 4.98
C GLU A 306 -5.19 -19.34 3.58
N SER A 307 -4.19 -19.01 2.76
CA SER A 307 -4.40 -18.59 1.38
C SER A 307 -4.90 -19.78 0.55
N GLU A 308 -5.74 -19.49 -0.45
CA GLU A 308 -6.33 -20.48 -1.36
C GLU A 308 -7.21 -21.55 -0.68
N ASN A 309 -7.62 -21.28 0.55
CA ASN A 309 -8.50 -22.18 1.32
C ASN A 309 -9.88 -21.53 1.49
N GLU A 310 -10.81 -21.92 0.60
CA GLU A 310 -12.19 -21.42 0.58
C GLU A 310 -12.93 -21.76 1.88
N ASP A 311 -12.70 -22.96 2.46
CA ASP A 311 -13.32 -23.38 3.71
C ASP A 311 -12.81 -22.58 4.90
N ALA A 312 -11.51 -22.30 4.97
CA ALA A 312 -10.95 -21.46 6.02
C ALA A 312 -11.52 -20.04 5.97
N LEU A 313 -11.66 -19.47 4.76
CA LEU A 313 -12.27 -18.15 4.58
C LEU A 313 -13.78 -18.17 4.93
N ALA A 314 -14.52 -19.19 4.50
CA ALA A 314 -15.95 -19.36 4.83
C ALA A 314 -16.18 -19.48 6.35
N ASN A 315 -15.34 -20.24 7.05
CA ASN A 315 -15.40 -20.37 8.51
C ASN A 315 -15.07 -19.06 9.22
N ALA A 316 -14.08 -18.30 8.76
CA ALA A 316 -13.77 -16.99 9.30
C ALA A 316 -14.89 -15.98 9.09
N LEU A 317 -15.51 -15.97 7.92
CA LEU A 317 -16.71 -15.18 7.63
C LEU A 317 -17.85 -15.54 8.56
N SER A 318 -18.17 -16.84 8.71
CA SER A 318 -19.22 -17.33 9.61
C SER A 318 -18.97 -16.87 11.03
N ARG A 319 -17.75 -17.02 11.56
CA ARG A 319 -17.39 -16.55 12.91
C ARG A 319 -17.61 -15.04 13.07
N MET A 320 -17.18 -14.25 12.09
CA MET A 320 -17.34 -12.78 12.14
C MET A 320 -18.83 -12.36 12.04
N ILE A 321 -19.66 -13.15 11.35
CA ILE A 321 -21.09 -12.86 11.21
C ILE A 321 -21.84 -13.26 12.47
N GLU A 322 -21.61 -14.44 13.01
CA GLU A 322 -22.35 -15.03 14.13
C GLU A 322 -21.97 -14.43 15.49
N ASP A 323 -20.68 -14.16 15.70
CA ASP A 323 -20.18 -13.63 16.98
C ASP A 323 -20.06 -12.09 16.90
N GLU A 324 -21.15 -11.41 17.20
CA GLU A 324 -21.21 -9.94 17.18
C GLU A 324 -20.25 -9.30 18.20
N GLU A 325 -20.10 -9.90 19.38
CA GLU A 325 -19.19 -9.37 20.42
C GLU A 325 -17.74 -9.46 19.96
N TYR A 326 -17.35 -10.59 19.40
CA TYR A 326 -16.03 -10.76 18.82
C TYR A 326 -15.80 -9.83 17.63
N ARG A 327 -16.79 -9.68 16.74
CA ARG A 327 -16.70 -8.74 15.61
C ARG A 327 -16.46 -7.32 16.10
N LYS A 328 -17.19 -6.84 17.11
CA LYS A 328 -17.01 -5.52 17.72
C LYS A 328 -15.63 -5.36 18.37
N LEU A 329 -15.14 -6.38 19.05
CA LEU A 329 -13.78 -6.40 19.59
C LEU A 329 -12.73 -6.21 18.48
N VAL A 330 -12.87 -6.94 17.39
CA VAL A 330 -11.97 -6.84 16.22
C VAL A 330 -12.07 -5.46 15.55
N GLN A 331 -13.26 -4.90 15.42
CA GLN A 331 -13.47 -3.55 14.89
C GLN A 331 -12.73 -2.50 15.73
N GLU A 332 -12.90 -2.54 17.05
CA GLU A 332 -12.27 -1.58 17.96
C GLU A 332 -10.73 -1.71 17.98
N ASN A 333 -10.22 -2.92 18.12
CA ASN A 333 -8.79 -3.16 18.19
C ASN A 333 -8.11 -2.94 16.84
N GLY A 334 -8.77 -3.32 15.74
CA GLY A 334 -8.31 -3.01 14.38
C GLY A 334 -8.23 -1.50 14.14
N TRP A 335 -9.26 -0.76 14.54
CA TRP A 335 -9.27 0.69 14.46
C TRP A 335 -8.12 1.32 15.27
N LYS A 336 -7.92 0.90 16.53
CA LYS A 336 -6.77 1.33 17.35
C LYS A 336 -5.45 1.02 16.67
N ARG A 337 -5.28 -0.19 16.15
CA ARG A 337 -4.06 -0.63 15.45
C ARG A 337 -3.77 0.23 14.20
N SER A 338 -4.79 0.65 13.46
CA SER A 338 -4.60 1.48 12.27
C SER A 338 -3.90 2.81 12.55
N HIS A 339 -4.00 3.33 13.78
CA HIS A 339 -3.34 4.58 14.19
C HIS A 339 -1.82 4.48 14.24
N ASP A 340 -1.24 3.27 14.30
CA ASP A 340 0.20 3.08 14.19
C ASP A 340 0.73 3.36 12.78
N PHE A 341 -0.17 3.43 11.80
CA PHE A 341 0.15 3.70 10.40
C PHE A 341 -0.22 5.13 9.96
N THR A 342 -0.63 6.00 10.88
CA THR A 342 -0.91 7.40 10.51
C THR A 342 0.32 8.08 9.93
N PRO A 343 0.14 9.07 9.03
CA PRO A 343 1.26 9.82 8.45
C PRO A 343 2.22 10.38 9.50
N ASP A 344 1.71 10.83 10.65
CA ASP A 344 2.54 11.34 11.76
C ASP A 344 3.46 10.26 12.35
N LYS A 345 2.91 9.09 12.68
CA LYS A 345 3.70 7.97 13.22
C LYS A 345 4.76 7.48 12.23
N ILE A 346 4.38 7.34 10.98
CA ILE A 346 5.32 6.94 9.92
C ILE A 346 6.36 8.05 9.67
N GLY A 347 5.97 9.32 9.68
CA GLY A 347 6.88 10.46 9.59
C GLY A 347 7.93 10.49 10.70
N ASP A 348 7.53 10.17 11.94
CA ASP A 348 8.44 10.03 13.08
C ASP A 348 9.45 8.88 12.88
N ASN A 349 9.01 7.75 12.33
CA ASN A 349 9.90 6.62 12.01
C ASN A 349 10.94 7.03 10.95
N TRP A 350 10.52 7.72 9.90
CA TRP A 350 11.43 8.27 8.89
C TRP A 350 12.40 9.27 9.49
N THR A 351 11.95 10.15 10.38
CA THR A 351 12.82 11.14 11.04
C THR A 351 13.89 10.47 11.90
N ARG A 352 13.56 9.38 12.59
CA ARG A 352 14.57 8.58 13.33
C ARG A 352 15.62 8.01 12.39
N LEU A 353 15.20 7.42 11.27
CA LEU A 353 16.12 6.90 10.26
C LEU A 353 17.02 8.00 9.68
N PHE A 354 16.47 9.18 9.38
CA PHE A 354 17.24 10.31 8.85
C PHE A 354 18.32 10.76 9.84
N LYS A 355 17.97 10.93 11.11
CA LYS A 355 18.94 11.28 12.16
C LYS A 355 20.08 10.26 12.26
N GLU A 356 19.74 8.98 12.21
CA GLU A 356 20.72 7.90 12.26
C GLU A 356 21.69 7.93 11.06
N LEU A 357 21.18 8.16 9.85
CA LEU A 357 22.01 8.20 8.64
C LEU A 357 22.90 9.44 8.54
N LEU A 358 22.47 10.56 9.13
CA LEU A 358 23.21 11.82 9.08
C LEU A 358 24.22 11.98 10.24
N ASN A 359 24.00 11.33 11.36
CA ASN A 359 24.87 11.39 12.53
C ASN A 359 26.01 10.37 12.49
N LYS A 360 26.21 9.65 11.40
CA LYS A 360 27.31 8.70 11.16
C LYS A 360 28.49 9.33 10.46
#